data_b936e438b16e88d5e270f1e516aaccbc
#
_entry.id   b936e438b16e88d5e270f1e516aaccbc
#
_cell.length_a   1.000
_cell.length_b   1.000
_cell.length_c   1.000
_cell.angle_alpha   90.00
_cell.angle_beta   90.00
_cell.angle_gamma   90.00
#
_symmetry.space_group_name_H-M   'P 1'
#
loop_
_entity.id
_entity.type
_entity.pdbx_description
1 polymer ?
#
loop_
_entity_poly.entity_id
_entity_poly.type
_entity_poly.pdbx_seq_one_letter_code
_entity_poly.pdbx_strand_id
1 'polypeptide(L)' 'MREKVLAILKEVNEEIPEYEGEGLLEDGIIASLDVIEIVSALEDEFGIVIAARNITKENFATVDSICALVESLQ' A
#
# COMPACT_ATOMS: atom_id res chain seq x y z
N MET A 1 3.20 8.00 11.05
CA MET A 1 3.49 7.19 9.87
C MET A 1 2.23 6.77 9.12
N ARG A 2 1.22 6.26 9.82
CA ARG A 2 -0.04 5.84 9.19
C ARG A 2 -0.70 6.95 8.37
N GLU A 3 -0.66 8.18 8.89
CA GLU A 3 -1.26 9.32 8.19
C GLU A 3 -0.62 9.58 6.82
N LYS A 4 0.69 9.42 6.73
CA LYS A 4 1.40 9.60 5.46
C LYS A 4 1.09 8.48 4.49
N VAL A 5 0.99 7.26 5.00
CA VAL A 5 0.61 6.11 4.19
C VAL A 5 -0.80 6.31 3.64
N LEU A 6 -1.74 6.71 4.50
CA LEU A 6 -3.12 6.97 4.08
C LEU A 6 -3.21 8.05 3.02
N ALA A 7 -2.44 9.13 3.19
CA ALA A 7 -2.44 10.22 2.21
C ALA A 7 -1.96 9.73 0.84
N ILE A 8 -0.92 8.91 0.83
CA ILE A 8 -0.39 8.33 -0.41
C ILE A 8 -1.42 7.43 -1.06
N LEU A 9 -2.03 6.54 -0.28
CA LEU A 9 -3.02 5.61 -0.80
C LEU A 9 -4.24 6.33 -1.36
N LYS A 10 -4.68 7.38 -0.68
CA LYS A 10 -5.82 8.16 -1.13
C LYS A 10 -5.55 8.85 -2.48
N GLU A 11 -4.32 9.31 -2.69
CA GLU A 11 -3.96 9.94 -3.96
C GLU A 11 -3.99 8.95 -5.11
N VAL A 12 -3.61 7.70 -4.84
CA VAL A 12 -3.63 6.66 -5.86
C VAL A 12 -5.06 6.22 -6.14
N ASN A 13 -5.84 6.01 -5.09
CA ASN A 13 -7.22 5.58 -5.23
C ASN A 13 -8.02 6.00 -4.00
N GLU A 14 -8.99 6.88 -4.19
CA GLU A 14 -9.81 7.41 -3.11
C GLU A 14 -10.63 6.36 -2.37
N GLU A 15 -10.85 5.21 -2.99
CA GLU A 15 -11.62 4.13 -2.38
C GLU A 15 -10.84 3.39 -1.30
N ILE A 16 -9.51 3.47 -1.33
CA ILE A 16 -8.68 2.70 -0.39
C ILE A 16 -8.97 3.03 1.07
N PRO A 17 -9.01 4.31 1.49
CA PRO A 17 -9.27 4.62 2.90
C PRO A 17 -10.65 4.19 3.38
N GLU A 18 -11.60 4.07 2.47
CA GLU A 18 -12.98 3.71 2.81
C GLU A 18 -13.24 2.20 2.73
N TYR A 19 -12.27 1.44 2.24
CA TYR A 19 -12.41 0.00 2.10
C TYR A 19 -12.37 -0.68 3.47
N GLU A 20 -13.37 -1.50 3.75
CA GLU A 20 -13.49 -2.18 5.02
C GLU A 20 -13.22 -3.68 4.96
N GLY A 21 -12.86 -4.19 3.79
CA GLY A 21 -12.53 -5.60 3.65
C GLY A 21 -11.08 -5.90 3.99
N GLU A 22 -10.64 -7.10 3.70
CA GLU A 22 -9.29 -7.56 4.00
C GLU A 22 -8.53 -8.05 2.77
N GLY A 23 -8.91 -7.58 1.60
CA GLY A 23 -8.26 -7.99 0.36
C GLY A 23 -8.31 -6.94 -0.71
N LEU A 24 -7.64 -5.79 -0.49
CA LEU A 24 -7.60 -4.70 -1.47
C LEU A 24 -7.23 -5.18 -2.87
N LEU A 25 -6.22 -6.03 -2.97
CA LEU A 25 -5.76 -6.54 -4.25
C LEU A 25 -6.69 -7.64 -4.78
N GLU A 26 -7.09 -8.55 -3.92
CA GLU A 26 -7.99 -9.64 -4.32
C GLU A 26 -9.37 -9.15 -4.76
N ASP A 27 -9.88 -8.15 -4.07
CA ASP A 27 -11.21 -7.60 -4.38
C ASP A 27 -11.19 -6.62 -5.55
N GLY A 28 -10.01 -6.34 -6.07
CA GLY A 28 -9.87 -5.46 -7.22
C GLY A 28 -10.01 -3.97 -6.91
N ILE A 29 -9.93 -3.60 -5.64
CA ILE A 29 -9.94 -2.18 -5.26
C ILE A 29 -8.69 -1.51 -5.80
N ILE A 30 -7.55 -2.21 -5.73
CA ILE A 30 -6.31 -1.76 -6.37
C ILE A 30 -5.90 -2.77 -7.44
N ALA A 31 -5.42 -2.26 -8.56
CA ALA A 31 -4.94 -3.06 -9.68
C ALA A 31 -3.41 -3.01 -9.73
N SER A 32 -2.81 -3.76 -10.66
CA SER A 32 -1.36 -3.82 -10.78
C SER A 32 -0.70 -2.45 -10.93
N LEU A 33 -1.29 -1.56 -11.71
CA LEU A 33 -0.73 -0.23 -11.89
C LEU A 33 -0.81 0.58 -10.60
N ASP A 34 -1.88 0.42 -9.83
CA ASP A 34 -2.02 1.09 -8.55
C ASP A 34 -0.94 0.63 -7.58
N VAL A 35 -0.63 -0.66 -7.58
CA VAL A 35 0.40 -1.21 -6.73
C VAL A 35 1.76 -0.59 -7.06
N ILE A 36 2.07 -0.45 -8.34
CA ILE A 36 3.32 0.18 -8.78
C ILE A 36 3.39 1.62 -8.31
N GLU A 37 2.31 2.37 -8.44
CA GLU A 37 2.26 3.76 -7.98
C GLU A 37 2.42 3.86 -6.47
N ILE A 38 1.76 2.98 -5.73
CA ILE A 38 1.85 2.94 -4.27
C ILE A 38 3.29 2.64 -3.85
N VAL A 39 3.91 1.65 -4.46
CA VAL A 39 5.28 1.26 -4.15
C VAL A 39 6.24 2.43 -4.36
N SER A 40 6.17 3.07 -5.53
CA SER A 40 7.02 4.21 -5.85
C SER A 40 6.87 5.33 -4.82
N ALA A 41 5.62 5.66 -4.49
CA ALA A 41 5.35 6.76 -3.56
C ALA A 41 5.83 6.44 -2.16
N LEU A 42 5.66 5.20 -1.71
CA LEU A 42 6.12 4.79 -0.39
C LEU A 42 7.65 4.78 -0.32
N GLU A 43 8.31 4.34 -1.36
CA GLU A 43 9.77 4.35 -1.42
C GLU A 43 10.31 5.77 -1.34
N ASP A 44 9.69 6.69 -2.06
CA ASP A 44 10.10 8.09 -2.05
C ASP A 44 9.85 8.75 -0.70
N GLU A 45 8.70 8.51 -0.11
CA GLU A 45 8.33 9.16 1.15
C GLU A 45 9.15 8.67 2.34
N PHE A 46 9.39 7.37 2.41
CA PHE A 46 10.03 6.77 3.58
C PHE A 46 11.49 6.36 3.37
N GLY A 47 12.02 6.55 2.17
CA GLY A 47 13.40 6.20 1.87
C GLY A 47 13.68 4.72 2.01
N ILE A 48 12.73 3.87 1.62
CA ILE A 48 12.84 2.42 1.72
C ILE A 48 12.88 1.79 0.33
N VAL A 49 13.23 0.52 0.29
CA VAL A 49 13.20 -0.26 -0.95
C VAL A 49 12.19 -1.39 -0.75
N ILE A 50 11.18 -1.44 -1.61
CA ILE A 50 10.17 -2.50 -1.58
C ILE A 50 10.50 -3.47 -2.71
N ALA A 51 11.06 -4.61 -2.35
CA ALA A 51 11.45 -5.63 -3.34
C ALA A 51 10.20 -6.34 -3.89
N ALA A 52 10.35 -6.94 -5.07
CA ALA A 52 9.26 -7.68 -5.69
C ALA A 52 8.68 -8.76 -4.78
N ARG A 53 9.53 -9.43 -3.99
CA ARG A 53 9.08 -10.46 -3.05
C ARG A 53 8.16 -9.92 -1.95
N ASN A 54 8.18 -8.62 -1.73
CA ASN A 54 7.33 -7.98 -0.73
C ASN A 54 5.95 -7.63 -1.29
N ILE A 55 5.79 -7.69 -2.61
CA ILE A 55 4.55 -7.34 -3.27
C ILE A 55 3.66 -8.58 -3.33
N THR A 56 2.95 -8.81 -2.24
CA THR A 56 2.08 -9.98 -2.10
C THR A 56 0.66 -9.50 -1.78
N LYS A 57 -0.31 -10.37 -2.00
CA LYS A 57 -1.69 -10.02 -1.66
C LYS A 57 -1.87 -9.82 -0.15
N GLU A 58 -1.07 -10.52 0.65
CA GLU A 58 -1.12 -10.35 2.11
C GLU A 58 -0.61 -8.97 2.54
N ASN A 59 0.51 -8.53 1.98
CA ASN A 59 1.08 -7.23 2.33
C ASN A 59 0.23 -6.07 1.82
N PHE A 60 -0.50 -6.27 0.74
CA PHE A 60 -1.36 -5.24 0.15
C PHE A 60 -2.84 -5.53 0.36
N ALA A 61 -3.17 -6.25 1.42
CA ALA A 61 -4.55 -6.61 1.73
C ALA A 61 -5.33 -5.47 2.38
N THR A 62 -4.67 -4.72 3.26
CA THR A 62 -5.33 -3.63 4.02
C THR A 62 -4.35 -2.48 4.21
N VAL A 63 -4.88 -1.34 4.66
CA VAL A 63 -4.03 -0.21 5.03
C VAL A 63 -3.09 -0.63 6.16
N ASP A 64 -3.59 -1.39 7.12
CA ASP A 64 -2.77 -1.88 8.25
C ASP A 64 -1.61 -2.75 7.77
N SER A 65 -1.85 -3.65 6.81
CA SER A 65 -0.79 -4.52 6.31
C SER A 65 0.25 -3.73 5.51
N ILE A 66 -0.17 -2.71 4.79
CA ILE A 66 0.75 -1.83 4.07
C ILE A 66 1.62 -1.06 5.07
N CYS A 67 1.01 -0.54 6.13
CA CYS A 67 1.77 0.14 7.19
C CYS A 67 2.79 -0.78 7.84
N ALA A 68 2.40 -2.02 8.12
CA ALA A 68 3.29 -3.01 8.72
C ALA A 68 4.48 -3.30 7.79
N LEU A 69 4.23 -3.38 6.49
CA LEU A 69 5.28 -3.59 5.51
C LEU A 69 6.29 -2.43 5.55
N VAL A 70 5.78 -1.20 5.53
CA VAL A 70 6.64 -0.01 5.58
C VAL A 70 7.49 -0.01 6.85
N GLU A 71 6.88 -0.30 7.99
CA GLU A 71 7.60 -0.36 9.26
C GLU A 71 8.72 -1.40 9.23
N SER A 72 8.46 -2.54 8.62
CA SER A 72 9.44 -3.62 8.58
C SER A 72 10.66 -3.27 7.71
N LEU A 73 10.50 -2.32 6.78
CA LEU A 73 11.55 -1.93 5.87
C LEU A 73 12.30 -0.66 6.29
N GLN A 74 11.83 -0.02 7.34
CA GLN A 74 12.52 1.15 7.91
C GLN A 74 13.70 0.72 8.85
#